data_26da39c5c379c7b37c07035431b6786d
#
_entry.id   26da39c5c379c7b37c07035431b6786d
#
_cell.length_a   1.000
_cell.length_b   1.000
_cell.length_c   1.000
_cell.angle_alpha   90.00
_cell.angle_beta   90.00
_cell.angle_gamma   90.00
#
_symmetry.space_group_name_H-M   'P 1'
#
loop_
_entity.id
_entity.type
_entity.pdbx_description
1 polymer ?
#
loop_
_entity_poly.entity_id
_entity_poly.type
_entity_poly.pdbx_seq_one_letter_code
_entity_poly.pdbx_strand_id
1 'polypeptide(L)'
;MRLDTLKLDAQGLPIPTYNQTTITEMAKIFTGWGFFSTQTNPNFRRGTLDYLNPMMIYPAFHETAAKTIFNGIVIPANLGGPEDLKRTLDALVSHPNTAPFISRQLIQRLVTDNPSPGYVYRVAQKFGANGDLAAVVRAILTDYEARAPAVADDPGYGKLKEP
;
A
#
# COMPACT_ATOMS: atom_id res chain seq x y z
N MET A 1 7.46 16.07 8.23
CA MET A 1 6.56 16.02 7.08
C MET A 1 5.12 16.23 7.60
N ARG A 2 4.43 17.27 7.16
CA ARG A 2 3.02 17.45 7.53
C ARG A 2 2.18 16.47 6.71
N LEU A 3 1.51 15.56 7.36
CA LEU A 3 0.71 14.49 6.72
C LEU A 3 -0.52 15.02 5.93
N ASP A 4 -0.90 16.26 6.15
CA ASP A 4 -2.11 16.88 5.59
C ASP A 4 -1.80 18.02 4.61
N THR A 5 -0.55 18.15 4.15
CA THR A 5 -0.17 19.24 3.26
C THR A 5 -0.17 18.75 1.82
N LEU A 6 -1.09 19.23 1.01
CA LEU A 6 -1.09 19.02 -0.43
C LEU A 6 0.18 19.63 -1.04
N LYS A 7 0.81 18.91 -1.96
CA LYS A 7 1.81 19.51 -2.84
C LYS A 7 1.09 20.41 -3.84
N LEU A 8 1.50 21.66 -3.92
CA LEU A 8 0.92 22.62 -4.84
C LEU A 8 1.93 22.95 -5.96
N ASP A 9 1.42 23.24 -7.12
CA ASP A 9 2.19 23.77 -8.25
C ASP A 9 2.47 25.27 -8.07
N ALA A 10 3.11 25.88 -9.07
CA ALA A 10 3.43 27.32 -9.06
C ALA A 10 2.17 28.21 -9.08
N GLN A 11 1.02 27.68 -9.46
CA GLN A 11 -0.27 28.36 -9.48
C GLN A 11 -1.09 28.11 -8.21
N GLY A 12 -0.57 27.34 -7.27
CA GLY A 12 -1.25 26.99 -6.02
C GLY A 12 -2.27 25.86 -6.15
N LEU A 13 -2.27 25.11 -7.27
CA LEU A 13 -3.17 23.98 -7.48
C LEU A 13 -2.53 22.68 -6.98
N PRO A 14 -3.34 21.74 -6.45
CA PRO A 14 -2.84 20.43 -6.03
C PRO A 14 -2.18 19.66 -7.16
N ILE A 15 -0.94 19.20 -6.93
CA ILE A 15 -0.23 18.33 -7.88
C ILE A 15 -0.77 16.90 -7.71
N PRO A 16 -1.35 16.29 -8.75
CA PRO A 16 -1.81 14.91 -8.68
C PRO A 16 -0.61 13.96 -8.50
N THR A 17 -0.76 12.96 -7.63
CA THR A 17 0.27 11.94 -7.38
C THR A 17 0.29 10.84 -8.45
N TYR A 18 -0.75 10.74 -9.24
CA TYR A 18 -0.88 9.82 -10.38
C TYR A 18 -1.78 10.42 -11.46
N ASN A 19 -1.70 9.89 -12.64
CA ASN A 19 -2.53 10.25 -13.79
C ASN A 19 -3.03 8.99 -14.51
N GLN A 20 -3.79 9.15 -15.58
CA GLN A 20 -4.31 8.03 -16.36
C GLN A 20 -3.22 7.12 -16.92
N THR A 21 -2.08 7.68 -17.33
CA THR A 21 -0.93 6.87 -17.79
C THR A 21 -0.39 5.99 -16.69
N THR A 22 -0.20 6.52 -15.48
CA THR A 22 0.23 5.73 -14.31
C THR A 22 -0.71 4.56 -14.03
N ILE A 23 -2.03 4.79 -14.09
CA ILE A 23 -3.04 3.73 -13.88
C ILE A 23 -2.91 2.65 -14.97
N THR A 24 -2.80 3.05 -16.23
CA THR A 24 -2.67 2.13 -17.35
C THR A 24 -1.39 1.30 -17.27
N GLU A 25 -0.27 1.94 -16.95
CA GLU A 25 1.02 1.26 -16.78
C GLU A 25 1.00 0.27 -15.60
N MET A 26 0.41 0.66 -14.48
CA MET A 26 0.24 -0.25 -13.34
C MET A 26 -0.69 -1.43 -13.67
N ALA A 27 -1.76 -1.22 -14.45
CA ALA A 27 -2.65 -2.30 -14.86
C ALA A 27 -1.92 -3.40 -15.67
N LYS A 28 -0.91 -3.04 -16.46
CA LYS A 28 -0.10 -3.99 -17.23
C LYS A 28 0.66 -4.98 -16.35
N ILE A 29 1.04 -4.59 -15.12
CA ILE A 29 1.75 -5.43 -14.15
C ILE A 29 0.89 -6.62 -13.74
N PHE A 30 -0.42 -6.42 -13.64
CA PHE A 30 -1.39 -7.42 -13.21
C PHE A 30 -1.95 -8.26 -14.36
N THR A 31 -1.49 -8.05 -15.59
CA THR A 31 -1.90 -8.88 -16.72
C THR A 31 -1.36 -10.30 -16.61
N GLY A 32 -2.10 -11.26 -17.11
CA GLY A 32 -1.70 -12.67 -17.14
C GLY A 32 -1.88 -13.42 -15.81
N TRP A 33 -2.29 -12.79 -14.73
CA TRP A 33 -2.62 -13.48 -13.47
C TRP A 33 -4.02 -14.07 -13.54
N GLY A 34 -4.14 -15.34 -13.20
CA GLY A 34 -5.41 -16.06 -13.24
C GLY A 34 -5.50 -17.17 -12.19
N PHE A 35 -6.63 -17.87 -12.16
CA PHE A 35 -6.81 -18.98 -11.25
C PHE A 35 -5.79 -20.10 -11.50
N PHE A 36 -5.40 -20.78 -10.44
CA PHE A 36 -4.52 -21.93 -10.53
C PHE A 36 -5.12 -23.03 -11.41
N SER A 37 -4.28 -23.69 -12.19
CA SER A 37 -4.68 -24.87 -13.00
C SER A 37 -3.53 -25.84 -13.11
N THR A 38 -3.85 -27.13 -12.95
CA THR A 38 -2.92 -28.25 -13.19
C THR A 38 -2.94 -28.75 -14.63
N GLN A 39 -3.77 -28.16 -15.49
CA GLN A 39 -3.87 -28.58 -16.90
C GLN A 39 -2.58 -28.21 -17.66
N THR A 40 -2.16 -29.06 -18.58
CA THR A 40 -0.97 -28.85 -19.41
C THR A 40 -1.12 -27.63 -20.33
N ASN A 41 -2.34 -27.29 -20.74
CA ASN A 41 -2.64 -26.11 -21.55
C ASN A 41 -3.86 -25.38 -20.98
N PRO A 42 -3.70 -24.68 -19.85
CA PRO A 42 -4.82 -24.07 -19.16
C PRO A 42 -5.38 -22.89 -19.97
N ASN A 43 -6.69 -22.80 -20.03
CA ASN A 43 -7.36 -21.68 -20.66
C ASN A 43 -7.49 -20.52 -19.68
N PHE A 44 -6.72 -19.46 -19.88
CA PHE A 44 -6.72 -18.26 -19.05
C PHE A 44 -8.12 -17.63 -18.86
N ARG A 45 -8.97 -17.70 -19.89
CA ARG A 45 -10.30 -17.07 -19.86
C ARG A 45 -11.41 -17.98 -19.34
N ARG A 46 -11.19 -19.30 -19.33
CA ARG A 46 -12.19 -20.32 -18.99
C ARG A 46 -11.63 -21.41 -18.09
N GLY A 47 -10.55 -21.11 -17.36
CA GLY A 47 -9.96 -22.04 -16.42
C GLY A 47 -10.95 -22.46 -15.32
N THR A 48 -10.72 -23.61 -14.72
CA THR A 48 -11.45 -24.04 -13.52
C THR A 48 -11.23 -23.02 -12.42
N LEU A 49 -12.30 -22.57 -11.77
CA LEU A 49 -12.21 -21.67 -10.63
C LEU A 49 -11.62 -22.43 -9.45
N ASP A 50 -10.35 -22.19 -9.14
CA ASP A 50 -9.69 -22.73 -7.96
C ASP A 50 -9.50 -21.59 -6.95
N TYR A 51 -10.23 -21.68 -5.84
CA TYR A 51 -10.21 -20.70 -4.76
C TYR A 51 -9.30 -21.10 -3.58
N LEU A 52 -8.69 -22.29 -3.65
CA LEU A 52 -7.85 -22.83 -2.58
C LEU A 52 -6.37 -22.60 -2.83
N ASN A 53 -5.95 -22.62 -4.09
CA ASN A 53 -4.57 -22.41 -4.46
C ASN A 53 -4.29 -20.94 -4.85
N PRO A 54 -3.06 -20.45 -4.63
CA PRO A 54 -2.65 -19.13 -5.09
C PRO A 54 -2.84 -18.96 -6.60
N MET A 55 -3.13 -17.74 -7.04
CA MET A 55 -3.14 -17.40 -8.47
C MET A 55 -1.81 -17.74 -9.13
N MET A 56 -1.87 -18.10 -10.40
CA MET A 56 -0.69 -18.38 -11.21
C MET A 56 -0.57 -17.38 -12.36
N ILE A 57 0.63 -17.25 -12.87
CA ILE A 57 0.88 -16.44 -14.07
C ILE A 57 0.71 -17.29 -15.34
N TYR A 58 0.07 -16.70 -16.34
CA TYR A 58 -0.05 -17.21 -17.70
C TYR A 58 0.83 -16.33 -18.61
N PRO A 59 2.08 -16.70 -18.90
CA PRO A 59 3.06 -15.82 -19.53
C PRO A 59 2.63 -15.26 -20.89
N ALA A 60 1.86 -16.04 -21.66
CA ALA A 60 1.35 -15.61 -22.97
C ALA A 60 0.34 -14.44 -22.89
N PHE A 61 -0.17 -14.13 -21.70
CA PHE A 61 -1.14 -13.05 -21.46
C PHE A 61 -0.55 -11.94 -20.59
N HIS A 62 0.73 -12.02 -20.24
CA HIS A 62 1.42 -10.99 -19.49
C HIS A 62 2.06 -9.96 -20.42
N GLU A 63 1.86 -8.69 -20.11
CA GLU A 63 2.47 -7.59 -20.86
C GLU A 63 3.96 -7.45 -20.48
N THR A 64 4.83 -7.62 -21.46
CA THR A 64 6.29 -7.65 -21.24
C THR A 64 7.01 -6.35 -21.57
N ALA A 65 6.33 -5.31 -22.08
CA ALA A 65 6.94 -4.01 -22.32
C ALA A 65 7.40 -3.35 -21.01
N ALA A 66 8.35 -2.42 -21.10
CA ALA A 66 8.70 -1.59 -19.94
C ALA A 66 7.49 -0.78 -19.47
N LYS A 67 7.37 -0.62 -18.16
CA LYS A 67 6.22 0.07 -17.52
C LYS A 67 6.74 1.19 -16.63
N THR A 68 6.20 2.39 -16.80
CA THR A 68 6.53 3.52 -15.92
C THR A 68 5.39 3.73 -14.92
N ILE A 69 5.66 3.41 -13.68
CA ILE A 69 4.69 3.53 -12.58
C ILE A 69 4.83 4.89 -11.86
N PHE A 70 4.16 5.04 -10.70
CA PHE A 70 4.20 6.28 -9.92
C PHE A 70 5.65 6.74 -9.64
N ASN A 71 5.82 8.05 -9.43
CA ASN A 71 7.12 8.70 -9.19
C ASN A 71 8.18 8.47 -10.30
N GLY A 72 7.77 8.10 -11.52
CA GLY A 72 8.68 7.86 -12.63
C GLY A 72 9.52 6.58 -12.50
N ILE A 73 9.15 5.66 -11.60
CA ILE A 73 9.84 4.37 -11.44
C ILE A 73 9.58 3.52 -12.68
N VAL A 74 10.66 3.02 -13.29
CA VAL A 74 10.59 2.17 -14.48
C VAL A 74 10.78 0.70 -14.08
N ILE A 75 9.79 -0.12 -14.40
CA ILE A 75 9.90 -1.57 -14.40
C ILE A 75 10.43 -1.98 -15.78
N PRO A 76 11.61 -2.63 -15.86
CA PRO A 76 12.22 -2.99 -17.14
C PRO A 76 11.35 -3.90 -17.99
N ALA A 77 11.56 -3.87 -19.31
CA ALA A 77 10.92 -4.80 -20.23
C ALA A 77 11.43 -6.23 -20.05
N ASN A 78 10.66 -7.19 -20.56
CA ASN A 78 10.97 -8.63 -20.60
C ASN A 78 11.11 -9.30 -19.24
N LEU A 79 10.45 -8.77 -18.23
CA LEU A 79 10.28 -9.44 -16.94
C LEU A 79 9.01 -10.30 -16.96
N GLY A 80 9.04 -11.37 -16.18
CA GLY A 80 7.84 -12.17 -15.92
C GLY A 80 6.93 -11.53 -14.88
N GLY A 81 5.64 -11.90 -14.88
CA GLY A 81 4.65 -11.35 -13.97
C GLY A 81 5.03 -11.36 -12.47
N PRO A 82 5.62 -12.43 -11.93
CA PRO A 82 6.08 -12.44 -10.54
C PRO A 82 7.15 -11.39 -10.23
N GLU A 83 8.09 -11.14 -11.13
CA GLU A 83 9.13 -10.15 -10.94
C GLU A 83 8.58 -8.71 -11.09
N ASP A 84 7.70 -8.49 -12.07
CA ASP A 84 6.98 -7.23 -12.21
C ASP A 84 6.19 -6.88 -10.95
N LEU A 85 5.44 -7.85 -10.43
CA LEU A 85 4.66 -7.69 -9.21
C LEU A 85 5.57 -7.39 -8.02
N LYS A 86 6.65 -8.16 -7.85
CA LYS A 86 7.61 -7.96 -6.75
C LYS A 86 8.19 -6.55 -6.76
N ARG A 87 8.69 -6.09 -7.90
CA ARG A 87 9.27 -4.74 -8.03
C ARG A 87 8.26 -3.64 -7.75
N THR A 88 7.02 -3.85 -8.16
CA THR A 88 5.94 -2.90 -7.90
C THR A 88 5.59 -2.85 -6.41
N LEU A 89 5.51 -4.00 -5.74
CA LEU A 89 5.28 -4.06 -4.30
C LEU A 89 6.44 -3.44 -3.51
N ASP A 90 7.69 -3.71 -3.90
CA ASP A 90 8.87 -3.09 -3.29
C ASP A 90 8.82 -1.56 -3.42
N ALA A 91 8.45 -1.06 -4.60
CA ALA A 91 8.27 0.37 -4.85
C ALA A 91 7.14 0.99 -4.00
N LEU A 92 6.02 0.28 -3.82
CA LEU A 92 4.91 0.73 -2.97
C LEU A 92 5.31 0.76 -1.49
N VAL A 93 5.99 -0.27 -1.00
CA VAL A 93 6.44 -0.34 0.40
C VAL A 93 7.46 0.76 0.70
N SER A 94 8.40 1.00 -0.22
CA SER A 94 9.43 2.05 -0.07
C SER A 94 8.92 3.47 -0.33
N HIS A 95 7.69 3.64 -0.79
CA HIS A 95 7.15 4.98 -1.05
C HIS A 95 7.06 5.80 0.24
N PRO A 96 7.54 7.06 0.26
CA PRO A 96 7.63 7.86 1.49
C PRO A 96 6.31 8.05 2.25
N ASN A 97 5.20 7.91 1.56
CA ASN A 97 3.87 8.08 2.15
C ASN A 97 3.25 6.78 2.69
N THR A 98 3.82 5.62 2.39
CA THR A 98 3.26 4.32 2.80
C THR A 98 3.32 4.15 4.32
N ALA A 99 4.48 4.37 4.93
CA ALA A 99 4.63 4.24 6.37
C ALA A 99 3.67 5.16 7.18
N PRO A 100 3.58 6.48 6.92
CA PRO A 100 2.63 7.33 7.63
C PRO A 100 1.16 7.00 7.32
N PHE A 101 0.83 6.62 6.09
CA PHE A 101 -0.52 6.24 5.72
C PHE A 101 -0.98 4.99 6.47
N ILE A 102 -0.21 3.90 6.42
CA ILE A 102 -0.53 2.65 7.11
C ILE A 102 -0.56 2.85 8.62
N SER A 103 0.39 3.61 9.18
CA SER A 103 0.42 3.91 10.61
C SER A 103 -0.83 4.64 11.07
N ARG A 104 -1.26 5.66 10.33
CA ARG A 104 -2.49 6.41 10.65
C ARG A 104 -3.71 5.49 10.59
N GLN A 105 -3.86 4.68 9.54
CA GLN A 105 -4.97 3.74 9.40
C GLN A 105 -5.02 2.75 10.57
N LEU A 106 -3.88 2.20 10.96
CA LEU A 106 -3.81 1.25 12.07
C LEU A 106 -4.09 1.91 13.42
N ILE A 107 -3.59 3.13 13.67
CA ILE A 107 -3.93 3.87 14.89
C ILE A 107 -5.44 4.12 14.97
N GLN A 108 -6.04 4.55 13.86
CA GLN A 108 -7.48 4.81 13.78
C GLN A 108 -8.31 3.53 14.02
N ARG A 109 -7.81 2.37 13.61
CA ARG A 109 -8.50 1.10 13.87
C ARG A 109 -8.32 0.59 15.29
N LEU A 110 -7.15 0.79 15.89
CA LEU A 110 -6.78 0.15 17.14
C LEU A 110 -6.96 1.05 18.39
N VAL A 111 -6.85 2.39 18.24
CA VAL A 111 -6.76 3.29 19.40
C VAL A 111 -7.70 4.48 19.31
N THR A 112 -7.52 5.39 18.34
CA THR A 112 -8.27 6.67 18.29
C THR A 112 -8.52 7.12 16.86
N ASP A 113 -9.67 7.72 16.59
CA ASP A 113 -10.03 8.24 15.27
C ASP A 113 -9.21 9.49 14.90
N ASN A 114 -8.73 10.24 15.88
CA ASN A 114 -8.01 11.50 15.72
C ASN A 114 -6.58 11.44 16.28
N PRO A 115 -5.67 10.64 15.69
CA PRO A 115 -4.29 10.60 16.16
C PRO A 115 -3.56 11.91 15.88
N SER A 116 -2.75 12.38 16.85
CA SER A 116 -1.91 13.53 16.61
C SER A 116 -0.89 13.28 15.48
N PRO A 117 -0.45 14.31 14.75
CA PRO A 117 0.64 14.16 13.79
C PRO A 117 1.93 13.59 14.40
N GLY A 118 2.20 13.91 15.67
CA GLY A 118 3.34 13.39 16.43
C GLY A 118 3.24 11.88 16.66
N TYR A 119 2.07 11.40 17.03
CA TYR A 119 1.81 9.98 17.22
C TYR A 119 2.02 9.21 15.92
N VAL A 120 1.39 9.65 14.84
CA VAL A 120 1.56 9.03 13.52
C VAL A 120 3.03 9.01 13.09
N TYR A 121 3.76 10.11 13.33
CA TYR A 121 5.18 10.19 13.01
C TYR A 121 6.01 9.15 13.77
N ARG A 122 5.86 9.06 15.10
CA ARG A 122 6.61 8.10 15.93
C ARG A 122 6.35 6.65 15.53
N VAL A 123 5.10 6.33 15.24
CA VAL A 123 4.71 4.99 14.78
C VAL A 123 5.27 4.71 13.38
N ALA A 124 5.18 5.67 12.45
CA ALA A 124 5.71 5.53 11.09
C ALA A 124 7.21 5.26 11.06
N GLN A 125 7.99 5.78 12.01
CA GLN A 125 9.42 5.48 12.13
C GLN A 125 9.70 3.98 12.43
N LYS A 126 8.72 3.24 12.94
CA LYS A 126 8.84 1.80 13.23
C LYS A 126 8.49 0.91 12.05
N PHE A 127 7.95 1.48 10.99
CA PHE A 127 7.62 0.73 9.78
C PHE A 127 8.87 0.13 9.09
N GLY A 128 10.00 0.85 9.19
CA GLY A 128 11.27 0.41 8.60
C GLY A 128 11.23 0.32 7.07
N ALA A 129 12.31 -0.16 6.48
CA ALA A 129 12.43 -0.32 5.03
C ALA A 129 11.58 -1.49 4.49
N ASN A 130 11.29 -2.48 5.33
CA ASN A 130 10.62 -3.72 4.94
C ASN A 130 9.15 -3.79 5.38
N GLY A 131 8.60 -2.74 5.97
CA GLY A 131 7.21 -2.73 6.42
C GLY A 131 6.96 -3.63 7.63
N ASP A 132 7.76 -3.51 8.70
CA ASP A 132 7.59 -4.32 9.93
C ASP A 132 6.30 -3.93 10.67
N LEU A 133 5.21 -4.57 10.30
CA LEU A 133 3.90 -4.35 10.92
C LEU A 133 3.85 -4.78 12.39
N ALA A 134 4.66 -5.74 12.81
CA ALA A 134 4.71 -6.14 14.23
C ALA A 134 5.32 -5.03 15.08
N ALA A 135 6.40 -4.40 14.62
CA ALA A 135 6.98 -3.23 15.27
C ALA A 135 6.01 -2.04 15.27
N VAL A 136 5.28 -1.83 14.17
CA VAL A 136 4.25 -0.78 14.06
C VAL A 136 3.13 -0.99 15.08
N VAL A 137 2.52 -2.17 15.14
CA VAL A 137 1.45 -2.47 16.10
C VAL A 137 1.93 -2.33 17.54
N ARG A 138 3.14 -2.83 17.84
CA ARG A 138 3.73 -2.66 19.17
C ARG A 138 3.90 -1.18 19.51
N ALA A 139 4.42 -0.38 18.58
CA ALA A 139 4.58 1.06 18.80
C ALA A 139 3.24 1.76 19.03
N ILE A 140 2.21 1.40 18.27
CA ILE A 140 0.85 1.93 18.46
C ILE A 140 0.37 1.68 19.90
N LEU A 141 0.41 0.45 20.36
CA LEU A 141 -0.16 0.06 21.65
C LEU A 141 0.68 0.51 22.86
N THR A 142 1.97 0.82 22.66
CA THR A 142 2.87 1.25 23.73
C THR A 142 3.17 2.75 23.74
N ASP A 143 2.71 3.50 22.74
CA ASP A 143 2.89 4.95 22.70
C ASP A 143 2.17 5.63 23.88
N TYR A 144 2.73 6.73 24.35
CA TYR A 144 2.15 7.47 25.48
C TYR A 144 0.76 8.03 25.15
N GLU A 145 0.50 8.40 23.88
CA GLU A 145 -0.82 8.89 23.48
C GLU A 145 -1.89 7.79 23.53
N ALA A 146 -1.51 6.52 23.40
CA ALA A 146 -2.45 5.40 23.58
C ALA A 146 -2.72 5.05 25.05
N ARG A 147 -1.87 5.52 25.99
CA ARG A 147 -1.85 5.01 27.36
C ARG A 147 -1.94 6.08 28.45
N ALA A 148 -1.67 7.32 28.14
CA ALA A 148 -1.67 8.38 29.16
C ALA A 148 -3.11 8.78 29.53
N PRO A 149 -3.49 8.74 30.82
CA PRO A 149 -4.83 9.14 31.26
C PRO A 149 -5.21 10.56 30.82
N ALA A 150 -4.25 11.49 30.84
CA ALA A 150 -4.49 12.89 30.45
C ALA A 150 -4.93 13.04 28.97
N VAL A 151 -4.60 12.09 28.11
CA VAL A 151 -5.04 12.08 26.70
C VAL A 151 -6.48 11.56 26.59
N ALA A 152 -6.87 10.64 27.47
CA ALA A 152 -8.23 10.11 27.49
C ALA A 152 -9.29 11.15 27.90
N ASP A 153 -8.89 12.20 28.60
CA ASP A 153 -9.77 13.31 29.01
C ASP A 153 -10.00 14.35 27.89
N ASP A 154 -9.26 14.26 26.76
CA ASP A 154 -9.45 15.12 25.59
C ASP A 154 -10.76 14.73 24.87
N PRO A 155 -11.73 15.66 24.70
CA PRO A 155 -12.98 15.39 23.98
C PRO A 155 -12.80 14.94 22.53
N GLY A 156 -11.67 15.29 21.91
CA GLY A 156 -11.32 14.87 20.56
C GLY A 156 -10.67 13.51 20.47
N TYR A 157 -10.35 12.88 21.62
CA TYR A 157 -9.68 11.60 21.67
C TYR A 157 -10.70 10.45 21.89
N GLY A 158 -10.45 9.35 21.22
CA GLY A 158 -11.26 8.15 21.37
C GLY A 158 -11.70 7.57 20.04
N LYS A 159 -12.49 6.52 20.14
CA LYS A 159 -13.04 5.82 18.98
C LYS A 159 -14.46 5.37 19.30
N LEU A 160 -15.38 5.57 18.38
CA LEU A 160 -16.68 4.93 18.43
C LEU A 160 -16.50 3.41 18.34
N LYS A 161 -17.07 2.68 19.29
CA LYS A 161 -17.10 1.22 19.24
C LYS A 161 -17.96 0.80 18.04
N GLU A 162 -17.43 -0.09 17.24
CA GLU A 162 -18.23 -0.76 16.23
C GLU A 162 -19.26 -1.65 16.93
N PRO A 163 -20.50 -1.77 16.42
CA PRO A 163 -21.54 -2.57 16.99
C PRO A 163 -21.20 -4.07 17.00
#